data_f2e1d2f89182a83de2edcb8c597e8154
#
_entry.id   f2e1d2f89182a83de2edcb8c597e8154
#
_cell.length_a   1.000
_cell.length_b   1.000
_cell.length_c   1.000
_cell.angle_alpha   90.00
_cell.angle_beta   90.00
_cell.angle_gamma   90.00
#
_symmetry.space_group_name_H-M   'P 1'
#
loop_
_entity.id
_entity.type
_entity.pdbx_description
1 polymer ?
#
loop_
_entity_poly.entity_id
_entity_poly.type
_entity_poly.pdbx_seq_one_letter_code
_entity_poly.pdbx_strand_id
1 'polypeptide(L)'
;MKILVLNGSPRPNGNTAKMITAFRESAENKSHQVVCFNVCKMNIKGCLACEYCHGKGQGTCIQKDDMQEIYKELKDTQMLVLAGPIYYHGISGQLKCVIDRFYSALYPTAPKSLKKTAMFLSSGDPEMYDGAKFS
;
A
#
# COMPACT_ATOMS: atom_id res chain seq x y z
N MET A 1 -1.25 16.00 -8.47
CA MET A 1 -1.19 14.52 -8.63
C MET A 1 -2.20 13.88 -7.70
N LYS A 2 -2.75 12.73 -8.10
CA LYS A 2 -3.48 11.84 -7.20
C LYS A 2 -2.49 10.88 -6.53
N ILE A 3 -2.47 10.89 -5.20
CA ILE A 3 -1.56 10.10 -4.36
C ILE A 3 -2.38 9.13 -3.53
N LEU A 4 -2.06 7.86 -3.62
CA LEU A 4 -2.66 6.81 -2.80
C LEU A 4 -1.67 6.41 -1.69
N VAL A 5 -2.09 6.53 -0.43
CA VAL A 5 -1.31 6.15 0.74
C VAL A 5 -1.95 4.92 1.39
N LEU A 6 -1.18 3.87 1.57
CA LEU A 6 -1.59 2.64 2.26
C LEU A 6 -0.88 2.56 3.61
N ASN A 7 -1.63 2.80 4.68
CA ASN A 7 -1.12 2.78 6.04
C ASN A 7 -1.25 1.38 6.64
N GLY A 8 -0.12 0.71 6.79
CA GLY A 8 0.01 -0.61 7.42
C GLY A 8 0.30 -0.57 8.92
N SER A 9 0.09 0.57 9.59
CA SER A 9 0.26 0.66 11.04
C SER A 9 -1.06 0.40 11.77
N PRO A 10 -1.09 -0.54 12.75
CA PRO A 10 -2.26 -0.73 13.60
C PRO A 10 -2.44 0.38 14.64
N ARG A 11 -1.42 1.20 14.87
CA ARG A 11 -1.44 2.27 15.88
C ARG A 11 -1.93 3.58 15.27
N PRO A 12 -3.11 4.10 15.68
CA PRO A 12 -3.69 5.29 15.06
C PRO A 12 -2.86 6.56 15.27
N ASN A 13 -2.11 6.65 16.36
CA ASN A 13 -1.29 7.81 16.74
C ASN A 13 0.21 7.49 16.80
N GLY A 14 0.65 6.44 16.10
CA GLY A 14 2.05 6.01 16.08
C GLY A 14 2.92 6.86 15.14
N ASN A 15 4.21 6.54 15.07
CA ASN A 15 5.17 7.26 14.23
C ASN A 15 4.79 7.22 12.75
N THR A 16 4.32 6.09 12.23
CA THR A 16 3.81 5.98 10.85
C THR A 16 2.69 6.98 10.59
N ALA A 17 1.72 7.09 11.51
CA ALA A 17 0.62 8.03 11.37
C ALA A 17 1.11 9.49 11.32
N LYS A 18 2.07 9.86 12.16
CA LYS A 18 2.69 11.20 12.15
C LYS A 18 3.39 11.51 10.83
N MET A 19 4.15 10.55 10.28
CA MET A 19 4.80 10.69 8.97
C MET A 19 3.77 10.89 7.86
N ILE A 20 2.70 10.11 7.85
CA ILE A 20 1.62 10.22 6.85
C ILE A 20 0.93 11.58 6.97
N THR A 21 0.64 12.06 8.18
CA THR A 21 0.01 13.36 8.41
C THR A 21 0.88 14.49 7.83
N ALA A 22 2.15 14.54 8.20
CA ALA A 22 3.08 15.57 7.70
C ALA A 22 3.23 15.52 6.17
N PHE A 23 3.31 14.31 5.60
CA PHE A 23 3.36 14.13 4.15
C PHE A 23 2.08 14.64 3.48
N ARG A 24 0.92 14.27 4.02
CA ARG A 24 -0.40 14.66 3.49
C ARG A 24 -0.56 16.17 3.50
N GLU A 25 -0.31 16.83 4.62
CA GLU A 25 -0.38 18.30 4.74
C GLU A 25 0.51 18.99 3.71
N SER A 26 1.76 18.54 3.58
CA SER A 26 2.69 19.08 2.59
C SER A 26 2.23 18.87 1.15
N ALA A 27 1.66 17.71 0.84
CA ALA A 27 1.17 17.38 -0.50
C ALA A 27 -0.09 18.18 -0.86
N GLU A 28 -1.05 18.27 0.06
CA GLU A 28 -2.30 19.01 -0.13
C GLU A 28 -2.03 20.52 -0.27
N ASN A 29 -1.07 21.09 0.48
CA ASN A 29 -0.63 22.48 0.33
C ASN A 29 -0.02 22.76 -1.05
N LYS A 30 0.42 21.73 -1.77
CA LYS A 30 0.90 21.82 -3.16
C LYS A 30 -0.17 21.40 -4.18
N SER A 31 -1.43 21.45 -3.79
CA SER A 31 -2.59 21.10 -4.64
C SER A 31 -2.57 19.65 -5.15
N HIS A 32 -2.02 18.71 -4.37
CA HIS A 32 -2.13 17.28 -4.65
C HIS A 32 -3.33 16.69 -3.92
N GLN A 33 -4.00 15.73 -4.53
CA GLN A 33 -5.08 14.97 -3.91
C GLN A 33 -4.47 13.74 -3.20
N VAL A 34 -4.74 13.58 -1.91
CA VAL A 34 -4.25 12.44 -1.13
C VAL A 34 -5.41 11.58 -0.65
N VAL A 35 -5.42 10.32 -1.07
CA VAL A 35 -6.35 9.28 -0.58
C VAL A 35 -5.55 8.34 0.33
N CYS A 36 -6.05 8.09 1.54
CA CYS A 36 -5.36 7.25 2.51
C CYS A 36 -6.27 6.12 3.00
N PHE A 37 -5.80 4.88 2.90
CA PHE A 37 -6.43 3.71 3.51
C PHE A 37 -5.62 3.21 4.70
N ASN A 38 -6.31 2.95 5.81
CA ASN A 38 -5.73 2.23 6.93
C ASN A 38 -6.00 0.73 6.75
N VAL A 39 -5.04 0.03 6.14
CA VAL A 39 -5.22 -1.38 5.76
C VAL A 39 -5.34 -2.32 6.96
N CYS A 40 -4.89 -1.90 8.14
CA CYS A 40 -5.09 -2.67 9.38
C CYS A 40 -6.54 -2.73 9.86
N LYS A 41 -7.39 -1.83 9.37
CA LYS A 41 -8.83 -1.80 9.68
C LYS A 41 -9.69 -2.40 8.56
N MET A 42 -9.07 -2.84 7.48
CA MET A 42 -9.74 -3.40 6.31
C MET A 42 -9.70 -4.93 6.36
N ASN A 43 -10.74 -5.56 5.84
CA ASN A 43 -10.78 -7.00 5.67
C ASN A 43 -10.12 -7.37 4.34
N ILE A 44 -8.79 -7.52 4.36
CA ILE A 44 -7.99 -7.89 3.19
C ILE A 44 -7.23 -9.17 3.48
N LYS A 45 -7.53 -10.22 2.74
CA LYS A 45 -6.83 -11.50 2.81
C LYS A 45 -5.64 -11.52 1.85
N GLY A 46 -4.64 -12.34 2.17
CA GLY A 46 -3.49 -12.56 1.30
C GLY A 46 -3.85 -13.14 -0.07
N CYS A 47 -2.92 -13.12 -1.00
CA CYS A 47 -3.10 -13.72 -2.32
C CYS A 47 -3.21 -15.25 -2.20
N LEU A 48 -4.18 -15.83 -2.93
CA LEU A 48 -4.38 -17.30 -2.97
C LEU A 48 -3.53 -18.01 -4.03
N ALA A 49 -2.76 -17.25 -4.82
CA ALA A 49 -2.00 -17.78 -5.97
C ALA A 49 -2.86 -18.61 -6.95
N CYS A 50 -4.13 -18.28 -7.08
CA CYS A 50 -5.09 -19.06 -7.87
C CYS A 50 -5.06 -18.74 -9.38
N GLU A 51 -4.22 -17.81 -9.81
CA GLU A 51 -4.03 -17.36 -11.21
C GLU A 51 -5.33 -16.87 -11.91
N TYR A 52 -6.44 -16.77 -11.19
CA TYR A 52 -7.71 -16.31 -11.77
C TYR A 52 -7.58 -14.95 -12.46
N CYS A 53 -6.88 -14.00 -11.82
CA CYS A 53 -6.70 -12.65 -12.34
C CYS A 53 -5.91 -12.59 -13.66
N HIS A 54 -5.02 -13.55 -13.92
CA HIS A 54 -4.25 -13.64 -15.17
C HIS A 54 -4.88 -14.57 -16.21
N GLY A 55 -5.97 -15.24 -15.84
CA GLY A 55 -6.78 -16.06 -16.75
C GLY A 55 -8.18 -15.46 -16.96
N LYS A 56 -9.19 -16.14 -16.43
CA LYS A 56 -10.59 -15.77 -16.59
C LYS A 56 -10.97 -14.39 -16.03
N GLY A 57 -10.21 -13.92 -15.04
CA GLY A 57 -10.47 -12.66 -14.34
C GLY A 57 -10.01 -11.41 -15.08
N GLN A 58 -9.17 -11.53 -16.11
CA GLN A 58 -8.70 -10.42 -16.96
C GLN A 58 -8.27 -9.18 -16.14
N GLY A 59 -7.38 -9.39 -15.18
CA GLY A 59 -6.88 -8.36 -14.25
C GLY A 59 -7.75 -8.16 -13.00
N THR A 60 -8.86 -8.90 -12.85
CA THR A 60 -9.73 -8.79 -11.68
C THR A 60 -9.48 -9.95 -10.72
N CYS A 61 -9.21 -9.63 -9.45
CA CYS A 61 -9.07 -10.66 -8.42
C CYS A 61 -10.40 -11.35 -8.11
N ILE A 62 -10.36 -12.69 -7.90
CA ILE A 62 -11.54 -13.48 -7.54
C ILE A 62 -12.08 -13.14 -6.13
N GLN A 63 -11.19 -12.73 -5.22
CA GLN A 63 -11.57 -12.41 -3.85
C GLN A 63 -12.36 -11.09 -3.80
N LYS A 64 -13.54 -11.13 -3.18
CA LYS A 64 -14.45 -9.99 -3.01
C LYS A 64 -14.35 -9.48 -1.57
N ASP A 65 -13.27 -8.78 -1.27
CA ASP A 65 -12.97 -8.16 0.02
C ASP A 65 -12.65 -6.67 -0.15
N ASP A 66 -12.26 -5.99 0.92
CA ASP A 66 -12.01 -4.53 0.91
C ASP A 66 -10.85 -4.11 -0.02
N MET A 67 -10.07 -5.06 -0.54
CA MET A 67 -9.06 -4.76 -1.56
C MET A 67 -9.67 -4.15 -2.83
N GLN A 68 -10.97 -4.36 -3.09
CA GLN A 68 -11.64 -3.79 -4.23
C GLN A 68 -11.62 -2.24 -4.21
N GLU A 69 -11.71 -1.64 -3.03
CA GLU A 69 -11.61 -0.18 -2.88
C GLU A 69 -10.22 0.34 -3.25
N ILE A 70 -9.19 -0.38 -2.85
CA ILE A 70 -7.80 -0.05 -3.21
C ILE A 70 -7.59 -0.19 -4.72
N TYR A 71 -8.09 -1.26 -5.34
CA TYR A 71 -7.99 -1.44 -6.79
C TYR A 71 -8.67 -0.32 -7.57
N LYS A 72 -9.81 0.15 -7.09
CA LYS A 72 -10.55 1.26 -7.71
C LYS A 72 -9.70 2.54 -7.72
N GLU A 73 -9.12 2.89 -6.56
CA GLU A 73 -8.30 4.09 -6.43
C GLU A 73 -6.97 3.99 -7.20
N LEU A 74 -6.42 2.78 -7.29
CA LEU A 74 -5.12 2.54 -7.95
C LEU A 74 -5.15 2.84 -9.46
N LYS A 75 -6.31 2.71 -10.12
CA LYS A 75 -6.45 2.87 -11.59
C LYS A 75 -5.97 4.22 -12.12
N ASP A 76 -6.19 5.29 -11.36
CA ASP A 76 -5.83 6.67 -11.75
C ASP A 76 -4.80 7.30 -10.80
N THR A 77 -4.27 6.50 -9.87
CA THR A 77 -3.20 6.91 -8.95
C THR A 77 -1.92 7.22 -9.74
N GLN A 78 -1.31 8.37 -9.43
CA GLN A 78 -0.05 8.80 -10.02
C GLN A 78 1.16 8.52 -9.11
N MET A 79 0.93 8.46 -7.81
CA MET A 79 1.94 8.10 -6.82
C MET A 79 1.36 7.14 -5.79
N LEU A 80 2.02 6.02 -5.56
CA LEU A 80 1.69 5.05 -4.51
C LEU A 80 2.67 5.20 -3.35
N VAL A 81 2.14 5.37 -2.15
CA VAL A 81 2.92 5.43 -0.91
C VAL A 81 2.54 4.25 -0.03
N LEU A 82 3.52 3.44 0.32
CA LEU A 82 3.39 2.35 1.29
C LEU A 82 3.99 2.83 2.61
N ALA A 83 3.22 2.85 3.68
CA ALA A 83 3.68 3.32 4.97
C ALA A 83 3.39 2.30 6.06
N GLY A 84 4.36 1.99 6.90
CA GLY A 84 4.16 1.02 7.97
C GLY A 84 5.33 0.89 8.93
N PRO A 85 5.10 0.24 10.07
CA PRO A 85 6.16 -0.14 10.98
C PRO A 85 6.91 -1.36 10.44
N ILE A 86 8.16 -1.48 10.86
CA ILE A 86 8.92 -2.72 10.76
C ILE A 86 8.57 -3.58 11.98
N TYR A 87 7.97 -4.74 11.73
CA TYR A 87 7.67 -5.75 12.73
C TYR A 87 8.41 -7.03 12.39
N TYR A 88 9.22 -7.50 13.35
CA TYR A 88 9.98 -8.74 13.20
C TYR A 88 10.73 -8.82 11.87
N HIS A 89 11.58 -7.81 11.59
CA HIS A 89 12.46 -7.66 10.43
C HIS A 89 11.77 -7.40 9.07
N GLY A 90 10.46 -7.18 9.03
CA GLY A 90 9.74 -6.92 7.79
C GLY A 90 8.60 -5.91 7.96
N ILE A 91 7.91 -5.62 6.89
CA ILE A 91 6.69 -4.82 6.93
C ILE A 91 5.58 -5.56 7.68
N SER A 92 4.57 -4.82 8.16
CA SER A 92 3.44 -5.45 8.85
C SER A 92 2.71 -6.46 7.94
N GLY A 93 2.22 -7.55 8.51
CA GLY A 93 1.50 -8.60 7.78
C GLY A 93 0.29 -8.07 7.01
N GLN A 94 -0.44 -7.09 7.58
CA GLN A 94 -1.57 -6.45 6.93
C GLN A 94 -1.16 -5.70 5.65
N LEU A 95 -0.04 -4.98 5.69
CA LEU A 95 0.48 -4.31 4.49
C LEU A 95 0.98 -5.32 3.47
N LYS A 96 1.60 -6.41 3.92
CA LYS A 96 2.06 -7.49 3.05
C LYS A 96 0.91 -8.17 2.31
N CYS A 97 -0.22 -8.40 2.97
CA CYS A 97 -1.42 -8.93 2.30
C CYS A 97 -1.86 -8.04 1.12
N VAL A 98 -1.84 -6.73 1.30
CA VAL A 98 -2.16 -5.78 0.21
C VAL A 98 -1.15 -5.86 -0.92
N ILE A 99 0.15 -5.86 -0.59
CA ILE A 99 1.23 -5.94 -1.59
C ILE A 99 1.13 -7.21 -2.42
N ASP A 100 0.89 -8.37 -1.80
CA ASP A 100 0.71 -9.63 -2.52
C ASP A 100 -0.48 -9.60 -3.48
N ARG A 101 -1.51 -8.85 -3.12
CA ARG A 101 -2.71 -8.68 -3.95
C ARG A 101 -2.51 -7.72 -5.13
N PHE A 102 -1.42 -6.93 -5.16
CA PHE A 102 -1.05 -6.14 -6.33
C PHE A 102 -0.70 -6.99 -7.56
N TYR A 103 -0.46 -8.27 -7.38
CA TYR A 103 -0.26 -9.20 -8.49
C TYR A 103 -1.37 -9.11 -9.54
N SER A 104 -2.62 -8.86 -9.16
CA SER A 104 -3.72 -8.70 -10.12
C SER A 104 -3.77 -7.34 -10.81
N ALA A 105 -3.18 -6.29 -10.23
CA ALA A 105 -3.36 -4.91 -10.69
C ALA A 105 -2.09 -4.27 -11.27
N LEU A 106 -0.92 -4.77 -10.85
CA LEU A 106 0.37 -4.20 -11.25
C LEU A 106 1.20 -5.15 -12.12
N TYR A 107 0.82 -6.42 -12.24
CA TYR A 107 1.53 -7.40 -13.06
C TYR A 107 0.62 -7.92 -14.18
N PRO A 108 1.12 -8.13 -15.41
CA PRO A 108 2.48 -7.84 -15.87
C PRO A 108 2.73 -6.35 -16.15
N THR A 109 1.69 -5.53 -16.14
CA THR A 109 1.79 -4.11 -16.48
C THR A 109 1.01 -3.26 -15.49
N ALA A 110 1.69 -2.35 -14.81
CA ALA A 110 1.08 -1.37 -13.93
C ALA A 110 0.23 -0.36 -14.73
N PRO A 111 -0.78 0.29 -14.09
CA PRO A 111 -1.53 1.37 -14.71
C PRO A 111 -0.60 2.47 -15.24
N LYS A 112 -0.87 2.95 -16.45
CA LYS A 112 -0.04 4.01 -17.08
C LYS A 112 -0.01 5.32 -16.29
N SER A 113 -1.01 5.55 -15.43
CA SER A 113 -1.08 6.67 -14.50
C SER A 113 0.00 6.61 -13.43
N LEU A 114 0.36 5.42 -12.93
CA LEU A 114 1.32 5.24 -11.85
C LEU A 114 2.75 5.59 -12.32
N LYS A 115 3.30 6.67 -11.76
CA LYS A 115 4.62 7.22 -12.16
C LYS A 115 5.64 7.14 -11.04
N LYS A 116 5.18 7.09 -9.79
CA LYS A 116 6.05 7.17 -8.61
C LYS A 116 5.59 6.22 -7.53
N THR A 117 6.55 5.67 -6.79
CA THR A 117 6.32 4.94 -5.55
C THR A 117 7.22 5.50 -4.46
N ALA A 118 6.75 5.44 -3.22
CA ALA A 118 7.54 5.75 -2.04
C ALA A 118 7.20 4.80 -0.90
N MET A 119 8.15 4.62 0.01
CA MET A 119 7.96 3.79 1.18
C MET A 119 8.37 4.56 2.43
N PHE A 120 7.49 4.63 3.43
CA PHE A 120 7.73 5.25 4.72
C PHE A 120 7.74 4.17 5.78
N LEU A 121 8.92 3.87 6.31
CA LEU A 121 9.08 2.84 7.31
C LEU A 121 9.49 3.44 8.65
N SER A 122 8.90 2.97 9.73
CA SER A 122 9.28 3.30 11.09
C SER A 122 9.79 2.05 11.82
N SER A 123 10.90 2.18 12.52
CA SER A 123 11.52 1.11 13.31
C SER A 123 11.73 1.58 14.75
N GLY A 124 11.75 0.64 15.68
CA GLY A 124 12.17 0.90 17.07
C GLY A 124 13.68 0.94 17.24
N ASP A 125 14.43 0.50 16.24
CA ASP A 125 15.88 0.51 16.21
C ASP A 125 16.36 1.71 15.37
N PRO A 126 17.44 2.42 15.76
CA PRO A 126 18.03 3.50 14.97
C PRO A 126 18.60 3.01 13.64
N GLU A 127 18.99 1.75 13.55
CA GLU A 127 19.48 1.12 12.33
C GLU A 127 18.39 0.30 11.65
N MET A 128 18.32 0.39 10.33
CA MET A 128 17.40 -0.43 9.55
C MET A 128 17.96 -1.86 9.42
N TYR A 129 17.17 -2.84 9.81
CA TYR A 129 17.52 -4.25 9.62
C TYR A 129 17.70 -4.60 8.15
N ASP A 130 18.65 -5.46 7.84
CA ASP A 130 18.93 -5.86 6.46
C ASP A 130 17.69 -6.46 5.76
N GLY A 131 16.91 -7.27 6.46
CA GLY A 131 15.65 -7.79 5.92
C GLY A 131 14.61 -6.73 5.57
N ALA A 132 14.63 -5.57 6.25
CA ALA A 132 13.72 -4.47 5.96
C ALA A 132 14.16 -3.59 4.77
N LYS A 133 15.43 -3.66 4.38
CA LYS A 133 15.95 -2.94 3.20
C LYS A 133 15.44 -3.52 1.87
N PHE A 134 14.93 -4.75 1.91
CA PHE A 134 14.45 -5.51 0.73
C PHE A 134 12.96 -5.87 0.79
N SER A 135 12.22 -5.25 1.70
CA SER A 135 10.77 -5.46 1.84
C SER A 135 9.95 -4.76 0.76
#